data_98ea8a774c1a8e50141b9d4380e196ec
#
_entry.id   98ea8a774c1a8e50141b9d4380e196ec
#
_cell.length_a   1.000
_cell.length_b   1.000
_cell.length_c   1.000
_cell.angle_alpha   90.00
_cell.angle_beta   90.00
_cell.angle_gamma   90.00
#
_symmetry.space_group_name_H-M   'P 1'
#
loop_
_entity.id
_entity.type
_entity.pdbx_description
1 polymer ?
#
loop_
_entity_poly.entity_id
_entity_poly.type
_entity_poly.pdbx_seq_one_letter_code
_entity_poly.pdbx_strand_id
1 'polypeptide(L)'
;NPTTIFTALGIGGLAVSLGMKDTIANIIGGFGLMLGRVIQPGDLVNVAGTDGVVEDINWRQTVVRERNGNVKIIPNSILNTASLEKLNPSNEMLVRVPFTAKAGTDIDEMTRQVVEAVQRDTADLADPRFPPKVRLTGYSPYGINVEVCAYAKPGSLLPDMINAVARSIANADFLENRAINKES
;
A
#
# COMPACT_ATOMS: atom_id res chain seq x y z
N ASN A 1 28.55 -52.36 14.12
CA ASN A 1 27.83 -52.74 12.91
C ASN A 1 27.72 -51.49 12.01
N PRO A 2 28.32 -51.48 10.80
CA PRO A 2 28.31 -50.32 9.91
C PRO A 2 26.88 -49.84 9.61
N THR A 3 25.93 -50.75 9.48
CA THR A 3 24.53 -50.43 9.17
C THR A 3 23.88 -49.54 10.25
N THR A 4 24.17 -49.76 11.52
CA THR A 4 23.63 -48.93 12.62
C THR A 4 24.15 -47.51 12.57
N ILE A 5 25.43 -47.34 12.17
CA ILE A 5 26.04 -46.02 12.03
C ILE A 5 25.41 -45.27 10.84
N PHE A 6 25.24 -45.93 9.69
CA PHE A 6 24.58 -45.33 8.54
C PHE A 6 23.10 -44.96 8.82
N THR A 7 22.38 -45.79 9.56
CA THR A 7 21.00 -45.51 9.95
C THR A 7 20.96 -44.30 10.89
N ALA A 8 21.83 -44.25 11.90
CA ALA A 8 21.88 -43.12 12.81
C ALA A 8 22.27 -41.81 12.11
N LEU A 9 23.23 -41.82 11.17
CA LEU A 9 23.59 -40.68 10.35
C LEU A 9 22.46 -40.25 9.44
N GLY A 10 21.71 -41.21 8.87
CA GLY A 10 20.55 -40.90 8.02
C GLY A 10 19.43 -40.19 8.79
N ILE A 11 19.06 -40.74 9.97
CA ILE A 11 18.04 -40.14 10.84
C ILE A 11 18.50 -38.78 11.36
N GLY A 12 19.78 -38.68 11.80
CA GLY A 12 20.34 -37.44 12.24
C GLY A 12 20.38 -36.35 11.12
N GLY A 13 20.72 -36.78 9.91
CA GLY A 13 20.70 -35.90 8.73
C GLY A 13 19.29 -35.37 8.40
N LEU A 14 18.29 -36.25 8.50
CA LEU A 14 16.88 -35.84 8.31
C LEU A 14 16.43 -34.84 9.38
N ALA A 15 16.76 -35.07 10.65
CA ALA A 15 16.44 -34.14 11.74
C ALA A 15 17.07 -32.78 11.55
N VAL A 16 18.35 -32.72 11.16
CA VAL A 16 19.06 -31.47 10.86
C VAL A 16 18.44 -30.77 9.65
N SER A 17 18.17 -31.53 8.58
CA SER A 17 17.57 -30.97 7.35
C SER A 17 16.19 -30.35 7.61
N LEU A 18 15.35 -30.99 8.41
CA LEU A 18 14.05 -30.46 8.79
C LEU A 18 14.18 -29.22 9.69
N GLY A 19 15.14 -29.23 10.65
CA GLY A 19 15.40 -28.08 11.51
C GLY A 19 15.94 -26.85 10.77
N MET A 20 16.65 -27.06 9.64
CA MET A 20 17.26 -25.99 8.84
C MET A 20 16.38 -25.56 7.64
N LYS A 21 15.25 -26.20 7.40
CA LYS A 21 14.39 -26.00 6.21
C LYS A 21 14.12 -24.52 5.96
N ASP A 22 13.65 -23.80 6.97
CA ASP A 22 13.25 -22.39 6.81
C ASP A 22 14.49 -21.47 6.60
N THR A 23 15.60 -21.79 7.26
CA THR A 23 16.85 -21.05 7.06
C THR A 23 17.34 -21.17 5.63
N ILE A 24 17.34 -22.40 5.08
CA ILE A 24 17.76 -22.67 3.71
C ILE A 24 16.78 -21.99 2.73
N ALA A 25 15.49 -22.07 2.97
CA ALA A 25 14.47 -21.43 2.14
C ALA A 25 14.64 -19.91 2.11
N ASN A 26 14.94 -19.28 3.24
CA ASN A 26 15.22 -17.83 3.29
C ASN A 26 16.48 -17.44 2.52
N ILE A 27 17.55 -18.23 2.66
CA ILE A 27 18.81 -17.97 1.93
C ILE A 27 18.59 -18.08 0.43
N ILE A 28 18.02 -19.19 -0.04
CA ILE A 28 17.74 -19.40 -1.46
C ILE A 28 16.83 -18.29 -2.00
N GLY A 29 15.80 -17.94 -1.22
CA GLY A 29 14.88 -16.87 -1.54
C GLY A 29 15.54 -15.50 -1.66
N GLY A 30 16.36 -15.14 -0.69
CA GLY A 30 17.11 -13.89 -0.70
C GLY A 30 18.06 -13.79 -1.89
N PHE A 31 18.79 -14.86 -2.19
CA PHE A 31 19.63 -14.90 -3.38
C PHE A 31 18.81 -14.79 -4.68
N GLY A 32 17.68 -15.47 -4.76
CA GLY A 32 16.78 -15.40 -5.91
C GLY A 32 16.27 -13.97 -6.16
N LEU A 33 15.86 -13.27 -5.11
CA LEU A 33 15.39 -11.88 -5.18
C LEU A 33 16.52 -10.93 -5.60
N MET A 34 17.71 -11.05 -4.99
CA MET A 34 18.85 -10.18 -5.29
C MET A 34 19.42 -10.41 -6.68
N LEU A 35 19.66 -11.66 -7.09
CA LEU A 35 20.23 -11.98 -8.40
C LEU A 35 19.22 -11.79 -9.53
N GLY A 36 17.95 -12.13 -9.29
CA GLY A 36 16.88 -11.98 -10.27
C GLY A 36 16.41 -10.54 -10.43
N ARG A 37 16.83 -9.62 -9.55
CA ARG A 37 16.37 -8.23 -9.53
C ARG A 37 14.85 -8.09 -9.62
N VAL A 38 14.13 -9.06 -9.05
CA VAL A 38 12.66 -9.08 -9.03
C VAL A 38 12.15 -7.82 -8.35
N ILE A 39 12.75 -7.48 -7.21
CA ILE A 39 12.56 -6.22 -6.50
C ILE A 39 13.92 -5.63 -6.13
N GLN A 40 13.96 -4.31 -5.95
CA GLN A 40 15.17 -3.58 -5.59
C GLN A 40 14.85 -2.55 -4.49
N PRO A 41 15.82 -2.16 -3.66
CA PRO A 41 15.65 -1.01 -2.79
C PRO A 41 15.17 0.22 -3.58
N GLY A 42 14.14 0.88 -3.09
CA GLY A 42 13.44 1.97 -3.77
C GLY A 42 12.19 1.55 -4.56
N ASP A 43 11.96 0.27 -4.79
CA ASP A 43 10.74 -0.19 -5.45
C ASP A 43 9.53 -0.06 -4.53
N LEU A 44 8.42 0.44 -5.07
CA LEU A 44 7.13 0.41 -4.41
C LEU A 44 6.47 -0.94 -4.69
N VAL A 45 6.13 -1.67 -3.64
CA VAL A 45 5.59 -3.03 -3.75
C VAL A 45 4.36 -3.23 -2.86
N ASN A 46 3.46 -4.11 -3.33
CA ASN A 46 2.47 -4.76 -2.50
C ASN A 46 2.87 -6.23 -2.36
N VAL A 47 3.15 -6.66 -1.14
CA VAL A 47 3.55 -8.03 -0.86
C VAL A 47 3.10 -8.48 0.53
N ALA A 48 2.55 -9.67 0.62
CA ALA A 48 2.07 -10.25 1.88
C ALA A 48 1.13 -9.31 2.68
N GLY A 49 0.28 -8.56 1.97
CA GLY A 49 -0.64 -7.57 2.56
C GLY A 49 0.04 -6.30 3.06
N THR A 50 1.25 -6.02 2.58
CA THR A 50 2.03 -4.83 2.93
C THR A 50 2.25 -3.97 1.69
N ASP A 51 1.81 -2.72 1.76
CA ASP A 51 2.09 -1.69 0.75
C ASP A 51 3.21 -0.79 1.25
N GLY A 52 4.28 -0.69 0.50
CA GLY A 52 5.38 0.18 0.91
C GLY A 52 6.57 0.16 -0.03
N VAL A 53 7.58 0.92 0.34
CA VAL A 53 8.85 1.02 -0.38
C VAL A 53 9.86 0.05 0.21
N VAL A 54 10.50 -0.73 -0.64
CA VAL A 54 11.60 -1.61 -0.24
C VAL A 54 12.78 -0.75 0.20
N GLU A 55 13.20 -0.89 1.45
CA GLU A 55 14.39 -0.18 1.98
C GLU A 55 15.66 -0.99 1.80
N ASP A 56 15.59 -2.29 2.11
CA ASP A 56 16.74 -3.18 2.08
C ASP A 56 16.33 -4.62 1.78
N ILE A 57 17.22 -5.34 1.12
CA ILE A 57 17.07 -6.77 0.83
C ILE A 57 18.39 -7.45 1.22
N ASN A 58 18.32 -8.34 2.17
CA ASN A 58 19.46 -9.16 2.55
C ASN A 58 19.17 -10.67 2.36
N TRP A 59 20.14 -11.52 2.67
CA TRP A 59 20.04 -12.97 2.46
C TRP A 59 18.91 -13.66 3.23
N ARG A 60 18.40 -13.04 4.29
CA ARG A 60 17.39 -13.62 5.18
C ARG A 60 16.02 -12.95 5.08
N GLN A 61 16.00 -11.63 4.89
CA GLN A 61 14.78 -10.82 4.99
C GLN A 61 14.82 -9.62 4.07
N THR A 62 13.65 -9.11 3.77
CA THR A 62 13.43 -7.84 3.06
C THR A 62 12.76 -6.85 4.02
N VAL A 63 13.23 -5.62 4.01
CA VAL A 63 12.71 -4.52 4.83
C VAL A 63 11.87 -3.61 3.95
N VAL A 64 10.60 -3.43 4.33
CA VAL A 64 9.64 -2.59 3.60
C VAL A 64 9.14 -1.50 4.53
N ARG A 65 9.26 -0.23 4.12
CA ARG A 65 8.65 0.91 4.83
C ARG A 65 7.25 1.13 4.28
N GLU A 66 6.26 0.95 5.14
CA GLU A 66 4.87 1.23 4.83
C GLU A 66 4.60 2.73 4.67
N ARG A 67 3.53 3.07 3.96
CA ARG A 67 3.12 4.46 3.71
C ARG A 67 2.75 5.25 4.97
N ASN A 68 2.45 4.57 6.07
CA ASN A 68 2.20 5.16 7.39
C ASN A 68 3.49 5.46 8.18
N GLY A 69 4.66 5.12 7.60
CA GLY A 69 5.97 5.27 8.21
C GLY A 69 6.46 4.06 9.00
N ASN A 70 5.65 3.03 9.19
CA ASN A 70 6.06 1.80 9.87
C ASN A 70 7.05 1.00 9.01
N VAL A 71 7.96 0.30 9.67
CA VAL A 71 8.90 -0.60 9.02
C VAL A 71 8.48 -2.04 9.25
N LYS A 72 8.28 -2.78 8.17
CA LYS A 72 7.92 -4.20 8.20
C LYS A 72 9.07 -5.05 7.70
N ILE A 73 9.42 -6.06 8.47
CA ILE A 73 10.49 -7.00 8.17
C ILE A 73 9.85 -8.30 7.71
N ILE A 74 10.07 -8.68 6.45
CA ILE A 74 9.44 -9.83 5.82
C ILE A 74 10.52 -10.89 5.53
N PRO A 75 10.42 -12.11 6.09
CA PRO A 75 11.32 -13.20 5.73
C PRO A 75 11.26 -13.53 4.23
N ASN A 76 12.40 -13.76 3.58
CA ASN A 76 12.45 -14.00 2.14
C ASN A 76 11.73 -15.28 1.71
N SER A 77 11.58 -16.26 2.59
CA SER A 77 10.77 -17.46 2.33
C SER A 77 9.29 -17.13 2.06
N ILE A 78 8.75 -16.09 2.71
CA ILE A 78 7.39 -15.61 2.46
C ILE A 78 7.31 -14.91 1.10
N LEU A 79 8.29 -14.08 0.75
CA LEU A 79 8.35 -13.37 -0.52
C LEU A 79 8.40 -14.32 -1.72
N ASN A 80 9.05 -15.47 -1.58
CA ASN A 80 9.13 -16.48 -2.64
C ASN A 80 7.81 -17.18 -2.94
N THR A 81 6.89 -17.20 -2.00
CA THR A 81 5.62 -17.92 -2.10
C THR A 81 4.40 -17.00 -2.19
N ALA A 82 4.56 -15.75 -1.76
CA ALA A 82 3.49 -14.74 -1.81
C ALA A 82 3.39 -14.11 -3.21
N SER A 83 2.19 -13.67 -3.56
CA SER A 83 2.02 -12.79 -4.71
C SER A 83 2.72 -11.46 -4.42
N LEU A 84 3.56 -11.04 -5.35
CA LEU A 84 4.29 -9.79 -5.29
C LEU A 84 3.84 -8.91 -6.46
N GLU A 85 3.36 -7.71 -6.15
CA GLU A 85 3.00 -6.70 -7.14
C GLU A 85 3.98 -5.54 -7.02
N LYS A 86 4.63 -5.20 -8.12
CA LYS A 86 5.45 -3.98 -8.22
C LYS A 86 4.58 -2.84 -8.69
N LEU A 87 4.37 -1.87 -7.82
CA LEU A 87 3.50 -0.74 -8.07
C LEU A 87 4.25 0.34 -8.88
N ASN A 88 3.47 1.13 -9.63
CA ASN A 88 4.05 2.26 -10.35
C ASN A 88 4.54 3.32 -9.34
N PRO A 89 5.80 3.79 -9.42
CA PRO A 89 6.33 4.84 -8.55
C PRO A 89 5.49 6.11 -8.50
N SER A 90 4.80 6.45 -9.60
CA SER A 90 3.90 7.61 -9.64
C SER A 90 2.70 7.48 -8.67
N ASN A 91 2.40 6.27 -8.19
CA ASN A 91 1.35 6.04 -7.20
C ASN A 91 1.83 6.04 -5.75
N GLU A 92 3.14 6.17 -5.51
CA GLU A 92 3.71 6.13 -4.16
C GLU A 92 3.08 7.16 -3.23
N MET A 93 3.00 8.40 -3.72
CA MET A 93 2.48 9.53 -2.95
C MET A 93 1.01 9.86 -3.28
N LEU A 94 0.33 8.99 -4.05
CA LEU A 94 -1.08 9.15 -4.39
C LEU A 94 -1.97 8.75 -3.22
N VAL A 95 -2.80 9.68 -2.78
CA VAL A 95 -3.91 9.41 -1.87
C VAL A 95 -5.23 9.42 -2.62
N ARG A 96 -6.17 8.61 -2.18
CA ARG A 96 -7.52 8.49 -2.72
C ARG A 96 -8.52 8.59 -1.59
N VAL A 97 -9.41 9.58 -1.69
CA VAL A 97 -10.44 9.82 -0.70
C VAL A 97 -11.81 9.66 -1.37
N PRO A 98 -12.52 8.56 -1.09
CA PRO A 98 -13.85 8.34 -1.63
C PRO A 98 -14.89 9.16 -0.89
N PHE A 99 -15.90 9.62 -1.61
CA PHE A 99 -17.11 10.21 -1.04
C PHE A 99 -18.32 9.96 -1.95
N THR A 100 -19.53 10.22 -1.43
CA THR A 100 -20.77 10.13 -2.23
C THR A 100 -21.37 11.52 -2.36
N ALA A 101 -21.59 11.94 -3.59
CA ALA A 101 -22.33 13.17 -3.90
C ALA A 101 -23.82 12.87 -4.07
N LYS A 102 -24.67 13.83 -3.71
CA LYS A 102 -26.14 13.75 -3.89
C LYS A 102 -26.50 13.46 -5.34
N ALA A 103 -27.57 12.71 -5.55
CA ALA A 103 -28.15 12.55 -6.88
C ALA A 103 -28.57 13.91 -7.45
N GLY A 104 -28.24 14.16 -8.71
CA GLY A 104 -28.54 15.43 -9.39
C GLY A 104 -27.54 16.56 -9.15
N THR A 105 -26.44 16.30 -8.44
CA THR A 105 -25.35 17.27 -8.30
C THR A 105 -24.74 17.57 -9.68
N ASP A 106 -24.51 18.85 -9.97
CA ASP A 106 -23.73 19.27 -11.14
C ASP A 106 -22.28 18.82 -10.97
N ILE A 107 -21.85 17.89 -11.82
CA ILE A 107 -20.54 17.23 -11.71
C ILE A 107 -19.40 18.20 -11.99
N ASP A 108 -19.56 19.11 -12.95
CA ASP A 108 -18.51 20.05 -13.35
C ASP A 108 -18.29 21.10 -12.25
N GLU A 109 -19.39 21.63 -11.71
CA GLU A 109 -19.32 22.58 -10.60
C GLU A 109 -18.78 21.93 -9.32
N MET A 110 -19.24 20.73 -8.98
CA MET A 110 -18.70 19.96 -7.86
C MET A 110 -17.19 19.70 -8.03
N THR A 111 -16.77 19.27 -9.23
CA THR A 111 -15.36 19.01 -9.52
C THR A 111 -14.51 20.26 -9.30
N ARG A 112 -14.98 21.41 -9.80
CA ARG A 112 -14.29 22.68 -9.61
C ARG A 112 -14.16 23.04 -8.12
N GLN A 113 -15.25 22.97 -7.37
CA GLN A 113 -15.26 23.28 -5.93
C GLN A 113 -14.32 22.35 -5.14
N VAL A 114 -14.36 21.04 -5.43
CA VAL A 114 -13.47 20.06 -4.77
C VAL A 114 -12.01 20.35 -5.06
N VAL A 115 -11.66 20.57 -6.32
CA VAL A 115 -10.27 20.86 -6.73
C VAL A 115 -9.77 22.12 -6.04
N GLU A 116 -10.54 23.22 -6.06
CA GLU A 116 -10.18 24.48 -5.41
C GLU A 116 -10.00 24.33 -3.89
N ALA A 117 -10.95 23.65 -3.21
CA ALA A 117 -10.87 23.40 -1.79
C ALA A 117 -9.65 22.56 -1.40
N VAL A 118 -9.42 21.46 -2.12
CA VAL A 118 -8.28 20.58 -1.85
C VAL A 118 -6.96 21.30 -2.11
N GLN A 119 -6.82 22.05 -3.22
CA GLN A 119 -5.60 22.82 -3.49
C GLN A 119 -5.29 23.84 -2.40
N ARG A 120 -6.31 24.56 -1.92
CA ARG A 120 -6.15 25.57 -0.87
C ARG A 120 -5.74 24.93 0.46
N ASP A 121 -6.43 23.87 0.87
CA ASP A 121 -6.32 23.33 2.23
C ASP A 121 -5.19 22.30 2.37
N THR A 122 -4.63 21.82 1.25
CA THR A 122 -3.49 20.88 1.25
C THR A 122 -2.21 21.47 0.68
N ALA A 123 -2.11 22.79 0.48
CA ALA A 123 -0.96 23.45 -0.14
C ALA A 123 0.40 23.10 0.49
N ASP A 124 0.42 22.88 1.82
CA ASP A 124 1.64 22.51 2.55
C ASP A 124 2.03 21.04 2.38
N LEU A 125 1.07 20.17 2.12
CA LEU A 125 1.24 18.71 2.03
C LEU A 125 1.28 18.20 0.59
N ALA A 126 0.59 18.87 -0.34
CA ALA A 126 0.43 18.44 -1.73
C ALA A 126 1.68 18.73 -2.59
N ASP A 127 1.95 17.84 -3.53
CA ASP A 127 2.96 18.07 -4.57
C ASP A 127 2.38 19.00 -5.65
N PRO A 128 2.92 20.22 -5.83
CA PRO A 128 2.37 21.19 -6.78
C PRO A 128 2.48 20.76 -8.25
N ARG A 129 3.31 19.78 -8.55
CA ARG A 129 3.46 19.23 -9.91
C ARG A 129 2.25 18.41 -10.36
N PHE A 130 1.46 17.92 -9.40
CA PHE A 130 0.32 17.03 -9.64
C PHE A 130 -0.93 17.61 -8.99
N PRO A 131 -1.71 18.44 -9.71
CA PRO A 131 -2.95 18.98 -9.17
C PRO A 131 -3.95 17.88 -8.83
N PRO A 132 -4.78 18.08 -7.80
CA PRO A 132 -5.80 17.11 -7.44
C PRO A 132 -6.79 16.89 -8.59
N LYS A 133 -7.29 15.66 -8.68
CA LYS A 133 -8.27 15.23 -9.69
C LYS A 133 -9.45 14.58 -9.02
N VAL A 134 -10.63 14.82 -9.59
CA VAL A 134 -11.88 14.17 -9.17
C VAL A 134 -12.22 13.09 -10.19
N ARG A 135 -12.55 11.91 -9.71
CA ARG A 135 -12.91 10.74 -10.52
C ARG A 135 -14.28 10.21 -10.10
N LEU A 136 -15.16 10.04 -11.04
CA LEU A 136 -16.40 9.29 -10.82
C LEU A 136 -16.06 7.79 -10.82
N THR A 137 -16.51 7.08 -9.79
CA THR A 137 -16.25 5.65 -9.64
C THR A 137 -17.49 4.80 -9.84
N GLY A 138 -18.68 5.40 -9.90
CA GLY A 138 -19.93 4.72 -10.16
C GLY A 138 -21.12 5.42 -9.51
N TYR A 139 -22.21 4.67 -9.41
CA TYR A 139 -23.47 5.14 -8.83
C TYR A 139 -23.90 4.17 -7.73
N SER A 140 -24.56 4.72 -6.71
CA SER A 140 -25.14 3.95 -5.61
C SER A 140 -26.62 4.39 -5.42
N PRO A 141 -27.42 3.65 -4.65
CA PRO A 141 -28.77 4.07 -4.28
C PRO A 141 -28.81 5.42 -3.53
N TYR A 142 -27.68 5.87 -3.02
CA TYR A 142 -27.55 7.12 -2.25
C TYR A 142 -27.08 8.31 -3.10
N GLY A 143 -26.48 8.05 -4.26
CA GLY A 143 -25.98 9.11 -5.12
C GLY A 143 -24.84 8.68 -6.01
N ILE A 144 -23.97 9.61 -6.35
CA ILE A 144 -22.83 9.45 -7.24
C ILE A 144 -21.59 9.14 -6.40
N ASN A 145 -20.95 8.02 -6.66
CA ASN A 145 -19.67 7.66 -6.00
C ASN A 145 -18.51 8.37 -6.69
N VAL A 146 -17.77 9.09 -5.91
CA VAL A 146 -16.67 9.94 -6.37
C VAL A 146 -15.42 9.68 -5.55
N GLU A 147 -14.27 9.87 -6.16
CA GLU A 147 -12.97 9.74 -5.52
C GLU A 147 -12.12 10.96 -5.83
N VAL A 148 -11.55 11.58 -4.79
CA VAL A 148 -10.52 12.59 -4.93
C VAL A 148 -9.16 11.94 -4.95
N CYS A 149 -8.41 12.20 -6.01
CA CYS A 149 -7.04 11.74 -6.17
C CYS A 149 -6.10 12.94 -5.98
N ALA A 150 -5.22 12.89 -5.00
CA ALA A 150 -4.24 13.94 -4.73
C ALA A 150 -2.85 13.33 -4.45
N TYR A 151 -1.80 14.05 -4.75
CA TYR A 151 -0.42 13.60 -4.54
C TYR A 151 0.22 14.39 -3.39
N ALA A 152 0.72 13.67 -2.41
CA ALA A 152 1.49 14.26 -1.31
C ALA A 152 2.93 14.56 -1.75
N LYS A 153 3.58 15.52 -1.11
CA LYS A 153 5.02 15.77 -1.28
C LYS A 153 5.82 14.54 -0.82
N PRO A 154 6.96 14.23 -1.45
CA PRO A 154 7.87 13.21 -0.95
C PRO A 154 8.26 13.48 0.51
N GLY A 155 8.16 12.47 1.36
CA GLY A 155 8.45 12.56 2.80
C GLY A 155 7.27 12.99 3.68
N SER A 156 6.12 13.37 3.12
CA SER A 156 4.89 13.58 3.89
C SER A 156 4.25 12.24 4.26
N LEU A 157 3.62 12.19 5.44
CA LEU A 157 2.83 11.02 5.83
C LEU A 157 1.50 11.02 5.07
N LEU A 158 1.19 9.92 4.40
CA LEU A 158 -0.06 9.81 3.64
C LEU A 158 -1.33 9.93 4.51
N PRO A 159 -1.37 9.43 5.77
CA PRO A 159 -2.52 9.65 6.65
C PRO A 159 -2.85 11.13 6.88
N ASP A 160 -1.84 11.99 6.98
CA ASP A 160 -2.05 13.43 7.16
C ASP A 160 -2.66 14.05 5.90
N MET A 161 -2.17 13.66 4.73
CA MET A 161 -2.72 14.10 3.45
C MET A 161 -4.17 13.62 3.25
N ILE A 162 -4.47 12.35 3.59
CA ILE A 162 -5.84 11.80 3.54
C ILE A 162 -6.77 12.62 4.42
N ASN A 163 -6.35 12.90 5.67
CA ASN A 163 -7.13 13.68 6.61
C ASN A 163 -7.36 15.13 6.13
N ALA A 164 -6.34 15.77 5.56
CA ALA A 164 -6.46 17.11 5.01
C ALA A 164 -7.44 17.16 3.83
N VAL A 165 -7.34 16.23 2.87
CA VAL A 165 -8.28 16.10 1.74
C VAL A 165 -9.70 15.84 2.23
N ALA A 166 -9.90 14.92 3.18
CA ALA A 166 -11.23 14.62 3.71
C ALA A 166 -11.85 15.84 4.39
N ARG A 167 -11.07 16.59 5.15
CA ARG A 167 -11.54 17.82 5.84
C ARG A 167 -11.91 18.93 4.86
N SER A 168 -11.18 19.09 3.76
CA SER A 168 -11.45 20.14 2.76
C SER A 168 -12.83 20.03 2.11
N ILE A 169 -13.41 18.82 2.08
CA ILE A 169 -14.72 18.53 1.48
C ILE A 169 -15.82 18.22 2.51
N ALA A 170 -15.48 18.08 3.81
CA ALA A 170 -16.38 17.57 4.84
C ALA A 170 -17.70 18.35 5.01
N ASN A 171 -17.70 19.65 4.72
CA ASN A 171 -18.87 20.54 4.87
C ASN A 171 -19.47 20.97 3.52
N ALA A 172 -19.15 20.26 2.44
CA ALA A 172 -19.66 20.64 1.13
C ALA A 172 -21.14 20.25 0.94
N ASP A 173 -21.94 21.17 0.36
CA ASP A 173 -23.39 21.01 0.19
C ASP A 173 -23.77 19.85 -0.72
N PHE A 174 -22.86 19.42 -1.60
CA PHE A 174 -23.07 18.30 -2.50
C PHE A 174 -22.91 16.92 -1.83
N LEU A 175 -22.41 16.84 -0.60
CA LEU A 175 -22.22 15.55 0.08
C LEU A 175 -23.57 14.91 0.44
N GLU A 176 -23.64 13.58 0.26
CA GLU A 176 -24.79 12.79 0.69
C GLU A 176 -24.73 12.52 2.19
N ASN A 177 -25.73 13.01 2.94
CA ASN A 177 -25.78 12.97 4.40
C ASN A 177 -26.73 11.88 4.96
N ARG A 178 -27.42 11.10 4.12
CA ARG A 178 -28.40 10.11 4.59
C ARG A 178 -27.82 8.98 5.44
N ALA A 179 -26.53 8.72 5.31
CA ALA A 179 -25.87 7.70 6.14
C ALA A 179 -25.72 8.10 7.62
N ILE A 180 -25.83 9.40 7.92
CA ILE A 180 -25.66 9.93 9.28
C ILE A 180 -26.99 9.89 10.07
N ASN A 181 -28.14 9.82 9.37
CA ASN A 181 -29.49 9.95 9.98
C ASN A 181 -30.18 8.60 10.24
N LYS A 182 -29.50 7.50 10.36
CA LYS A 182 -30.08 6.17 10.64
C LYS A 182 -30.18 5.78 12.12
N GLU A 183 -29.95 6.72 13.03
CA GLU A 183 -30.23 6.54 14.45
C GLU A 183 -31.15 7.67 14.92
N SER A 184 -32.44 7.51 14.70
CA SER A 184 -33.53 8.20 15.41
C SER A 184 -34.71 7.29 15.50
#